data_615238ea7ec00ca0a78500e592f2d689
#
_entry.id   615238ea7ec00ca0a78500e592f2d689
#
_cell.length_a   1.000
_cell.length_b   1.000
_cell.length_c   1.000
_cell.angle_alpha   90.00
_cell.angle_beta   90.00
_cell.angle_gamma   90.00
#
_symmetry.space_group_name_H-M   'P 1'
#
loop_
_entity.id
_entity.type
_entity.pdbx_description
1 polymer ?
#
loop_
_entity_poly.entity_id
_entity_poly.type
_entity_poly.pdbx_seq_one_letter_code
_entity_poly.pdbx_strand_id
1 'polypeptide(L)'
;MDALREGKGPPSGPLKEIRFDFDSYDLTSEARATLQANAAWLKANPSANVEIEGHCDERGTTEYNLALGAKRARSALDYLVSLGIPATRIRTTSYGEELPLCKESTENCYEKNRRDRFVEARGRPTS
;
A
#
# COMPACT_ATOMS: atom_id res chain seq x y z
N MET A 1 -11.32 -6.95 13.62
CA MET A 1 -11.00 -6.79 12.78
C MET A 1 -11.23 -5.62 12.01
N ASP A 2 -12.17 -4.90 12.20
CA ASP A 2 -12.39 -3.76 11.46
C ASP A 2 -11.35 -2.72 11.65
N ALA A 3 -10.77 -2.61 12.79
CA ALA A 3 -9.74 -1.63 13.01
C ALA A 3 -8.59 -1.81 12.05
N LEU A 4 -8.23 -3.03 11.76
CA LEU A 4 -7.17 -3.24 10.85
C LEU A 4 -7.61 -2.91 9.47
N ARG A 5 -8.85 -3.18 9.12
CA ARG A 5 -9.25 -2.93 7.82
C ARG A 5 -9.43 -1.50 7.58
N GLU A 6 -9.66 -0.69 8.53
CA GLU A 6 -9.82 0.71 8.34
C GLU A 6 -8.52 1.44 8.34
N GLY A 7 -7.42 0.74 8.28
CA GLY A 7 -6.15 1.40 8.23
C GLY A 7 -5.67 1.95 9.53
N LYS A 8 -6.37 1.70 10.63
CA LYS A 8 -5.96 2.19 11.86
C LYS A 8 -5.32 1.20 12.71
N GLY A 9 -5.30 -0.01 12.41
CA GLY A 9 -4.69 -1.00 13.26
C GLY A 9 -3.20 -1.05 13.07
N PRO A 10 -2.55 -1.91 13.78
CA PRO A 10 -1.10 -2.06 13.64
C PRO A 10 -0.76 -2.63 12.29
N PRO A 11 0.44 -2.48 11.86
CA PRO A 11 0.87 -3.03 10.60
C PRO A 11 0.71 -4.53 10.60
N SER A 12 0.50 -5.10 9.45
CA SER A 12 0.36 -6.47 9.31
C SER A 12 1.65 -7.15 9.31
N GLY A 13 2.11 -7.63 10.38
CA GLY A 13 3.32 -8.43 10.46
C GLY A 13 4.53 -7.71 9.94
N PRO A 14 5.38 -8.40 9.22
CA PRO A 14 6.64 -7.84 8.77
C PRO A 14 6.56 -6.96 7.54
N LEU A 15 5.42 -6.90 6.90
CA LEU A 15 5.30 -6.06 5.70
C LEU A 15 5.13 -4.61 6.11
N LYS A 16 5.94 -3.73 5.53
CA LYS A 16 5.94 -2.34 5.92
C LYS A 16 5.34 -1.47 4.84
N GLU A 17 4.64 -0.42 5.25
CA GLU A 17 4.03 0.51 4.30
C GLU A 17 5.08 1.38 3.65
N ILE A 18 4.76 1.95 2.50
CA ILE A 18 5.63 2.91 1.84
C ILE A 18 4.86 4.21 1.67
N ARG A 19 5.58 5.31 1.54
CA ARG A 19 4.97 6.62 1.42
C ARG A 19 5.32 7.26 0.09
N PHE A 20 4.52 8.23 -0.30
CA PHE A 20 4.66 8.90 -1.58
C PHE A 20 4.68 10.41 -1.39
N ASP A 21 5.34 11.10 -2.30
CA ASP A 21 5.33 12.54 -2.33
C ASP A 21 3.98 13.03 -2.83
N PHE A 22 3.70 14.31 -2.63
CA PHE A 22 2.43 14.88 -3.03
C PHE A 22 2.20 14.67 -4.53
N ASP A 23 1.00 14.28 -4.85
CA ASP A 23 0.56 14.11 -6.23
C ASP A 23 1.48 13.23 -7.07
N SER A 24 2.12 12.26 -6.45
CA SER A 24 3.06 11.41 -7.13
C SER A 24 2.78 9.94 -6.86
N TYR A 25 3.05 9.10 -7.83
CA TYR A 25 3.03 7.66 -7.61
C TYR A 25 4.40 7.05 -7.94
N ASP A 26 5.42 7.92 -8.04
CA ASP A 26 6.76 7.42 -8.25
C ASP A 26 7.34 6.88 -6.95
N LEU A 27 8.10 5.81 -7.04
CA LEU A 27 8.70 5.22 -5.86
C LEU A 27 9.95 5.98 -5.48
N THR A 28 10.01 6.44 -4.22
CA THR A 28 11.22 7.06 -3.70
C THR A 28 12.25 5.99 -3.43
N SER A 29 13.49 6.38 -3.17
CA SER A 29 14.51 5.39 -2.83
C SER A 29 14.19 4.69 -1.51
N GLU A 30 13.59 5.38 -0.55
CA GLU A 30 13.17 4.72 0.68
C GLU A 30 12.07 3.72 0.40
N ALA A 31 11.11 4.05 -0.47
CA ALA A 31 10.05 3.12 -0.80
C ALA A 31 10.62 1.87 -1.47
N ARG A 32 11.58 2.06 -2.37
CA ARG A 32 12.19 0.89 -3.03
C ARG A 32 12.93 0.00 -2.04
N ALA A 33 13.64 0.60 -1.09
CA ALA A 33 14.33 -0.20 -0.07
C ALA A 33 13.34 -0.99 0.77
N THR A 34 12.22 -0.38 1.14
CA THR A 34 11.20 -1.07 1.90
C THR A 34 10.58 -2.20 1.08
N LEU A 35 10.33 -1.95 -0.20
CA LEU A 35 9.76 -2.99 -1.06
C LEU A 35 10.73 -4.15 -1.25
N GLN A 36 12.03 -3.88 -1.28
CA GLN A 36 13.01 -4.97 -1.36
C GLN A 36 12.93 -5.84 -0.12
N ALA A 37 12.78 -5.24 1.06
CA ALA A 37 12.63 -6.01 2.29
C ALA A 37 11.31 -6.79 2.28
N ASN A 38 10.23 -6.17 1.81
CA ASN A 38 8.95 -6.86 1.72
C ASN A 38 9.03 -8.03 0.75
N ALA A 39 9.75 -7.85 -0.36
CA ALA A 39 9.92 -8.94 -1.34
C ALA A 39 10.70 -10.11 -0.73
N ALA A 40 11.73 -9.81 0.05
CA ALA A 40 12.51 -10.86 0.69
C ALA A 40 11.62 -11.68 1.63
N TRP A 41 10.75 -11.01 2.37
CA TRP A 41 9.85 -11.72 3.26
C TRP A 41 8.86 -12.57 2.48
N LEU A 42 8.33 -12.04 1.37
CA LEU A 42 7.38 -12.79 0.56
C LEU A 42 8.03 -14.02 -0.07
N LYS A 43 9.31 -13.92 -0.45
CA LYS A 43 10.01 -15.07 -0.99
C LYS A 43 10.22 -16.13 0.07
N ALA A 44 10.47 -15.72 1.29
CA ALA A 44 10.68 -16.66 2.38
C ALA A 44 9.36 -17.25 2.89
N ASN A 45 8.24 -16.69 2.50
CA ASN A 45 6.93 -17.15 2.96
C ASN A 45 6.01 -17.36 1.76
N PRO A 46 6.28 -18.42 0.99
CA PRO A 46 5.61 -18.57 -0.30
C PRO A 46 4.10 -18.79 -0.25
N SER A 47 3.55 -19.13 0.90
CA SER A 47 2.11 -19.29 1.00
C SER A 47 1.41 -17.98 1.30
N ALA A 48 2.14 -16.90 1.56
CA ALA A 48 1.54 -15.64 1.86
C ALA A 48 1.18 -14.87 0.59
N ASN A 49 0.03 -14.26 0.59
CA ASN A 49 -0.39 -13.36 -0.48
C ASN A 49 -0.51 -11.98 0.14
N VAL A 50 -0.50 -10.95 -0.67
CA VAL A 50 -0.55 -9.59 -0.15
C VAL A 50 -1.55 -8.76 -0.93
N GLU A 51 -2.25 -7.89 -0.22
CA GLU A 51 -3.09 -6.89 -0.84
C GLU A 51 -2.43 -5.54 -0.62
N ILE A 52 -2.24 -4.76 -1.68
CA ILE A 52 -1.65 -3.45 -1.58
C ILE A 52 -2.76 -2.44 -1.69
N GLU A 53 -2.93 -1.61 -0.65
CA GLU A 53 -3.95 -0.59 -0.60
C GLU A 53 -3.31 0.74 -0.91
N GLY A 54 -3.78 1.43 -1.95
CA GLY A 54 -3.28 2.75 -2.29
C GLY A 54 -4.13 3.82 -1.62
N HIS A 55 -3.48 4.74 -0.95
CA HIS A 55 -4.14 5.80 -0.20
C HIS A 55 -3.60 7.18 -0.58
N CYS A 56 -4.42 8.19 -0.43
CA CYS A 56 -4.08 9.57 -0.74
C CYS A 56 -4.46 10.47 0.42
N ASP A 57 -3.88 11.68 0.44
CA ASP A 57 -4.36 12.68 1.38
C ASP A 57 -5.68 13.25 0.84
N GLU A 58 -6.29 14.14 1.62
CA GLU A 58 -7.66 14.59 1.30
C GLU A 58 -7.74 15.59 0.15
N ARG A 59 -6.63 16.11 -0.34
CA ARG A 59 -6.66 17.13 -1.37
C ARG A 59 -6.99 16.53 -2.73
N GLY A 60 -7.86 17.18 -3.47
CA GLY A 60 -8.25 16.73 -4.79
C GLY A 60 -9.65 16.13 -4.79
N THR A 61 -10.11 15.74 -5.97
CA THR A 61 -11.44 15.15 -6.06
C THR A 61 -11.39 13.68 -5.68
N THR A 62 -12.54 13.13 -5.35
CA THR A 62 -12.63 11.73 -5.00
C THR A 62 -12.18 10.85 -6.16
N GLU A 63 -12.63 11.16 -7.36
CA GLU A 63 -12.26 10.36 -8.53
C GLU A 63 -10.76 10.42 -8.79
N TYR A 64 -10.19 11.63 -8.67
CA TYR A 64 -8.76 11.76 -8.89
C TYR A 64 -7.97 10.95 -7.88
N ASN A 65 -8.40 11.00 -6.63
CA ASN A 65 -7.67 10.30 -5.57
C ASN A 65 -7.84 8.79 -5.64
N LEU A 66 -9.00 8.31 -6.10
CA LEU A 66 -9.14 6.88 -6.31
C LEU A 66 -8.19 6.41 -7.42
N ALA A 67 -8.07 7.20 -8.48
CA ALA A 67 -7.16 6.85 -9.56
C ALA A 67 -5.70 6.94 -9.11
N LEU A 68 -5.35 7.96 -8.32
CA LEU A 68 -3.99 8.11 -7.84
C LEU A 68 -3.64 6.97 -6.89
N GLY A 69 -4.55 6.59 -6.01
CA GLY A 69 -4.32 5.45 -5.12
C GLY A 69 -4.10 4.17 -5.90
N ALA A 70 -4.86 3.97 -6.99
CA ALA A 70 -4.67 2.80 -7.82
C ALA A 70 -3.30 2.81 -8.48
N LYS A 71 -2.83 3.98 -8.93
CA LYS A 71 -1.51 4.08 -9.54
C LYS A 71 -0.41 3.85 -8.52
N ARG A 72 -0.61 4.32 -7.28
CA ARG A 72 0.36 4.07 -6.22
C ARG A 72 0.47 2.58 -5.91
N ALA A 73 -0.66 1.90 -5.79
CA ALA A 73 -0.63 0.47 -5.53
C ALA A 73 0.00 -0.28 -6.70
N ARG A 74 -0.27 0.17 -7.93
CA ARG A 74 0.29 -0.46 -9.11
C ARG A 74 1.79 -0.27 -9.18
N SER A 75 2.30 0.89 -8.78
CA SER A 75 3.73 1.11 -8.76
C SER A 75 4.43 0.10 -7.85
N ALA A 76 3.85 -0.15 -6.68
CA ALA A 76 4.42 -1.13 -5.76
C ALA A 76 4.32 -2.54 -6.33
N LEU A 77 3.19 -2.87 -6.96
CA LEU A 77 3.02 -4.19 -7.55
C LEU A 77 4.08 -4.41 -8.63
N ASP A 78 4.24 -3.44 -9.52
CA ASP A 78 5.17 -3.60 -10.63
C ASP A 78 6.60 -3.79 -10.13
N TYR A 79 6.96 -3.07 -9.07
CA TYR A 79 8.30 -3.21 -8.53
C TYR A 79 8.51 -4.57 -7.86
N LEU A 80 7.52 -5.05 -7.10
CA LEU A 80 7.61 -6.37 -6.48
C LEU A 80 7.70 -7.46 -7.55
N VAL A 81 6.98 -7.31 -8.65
CA VAL A 81 7.06 -8.28 -9.73
C VAL A 81 8.47 -8.26 -10.32
N SER A 82 9.06 -7.07 -10.48
CA SER A 82 10.41 -6.98 -11.01
C SER A 82 11.43 -7.63 -10.07
N LEU A 83 11.09 -7.74 -8.79
CA LEU A 83 11.96 -8.39 -7.82
C LEU A 83 11.69 -9.88 -7.71
N GLY A 84 10.80 -10.42 -8.53
CA GLY A 84 10.58 -11.85 -8.58
C GLY A 84 9.34 -12.36 -7.88
N ILE A 85 8.47 -11.48 -7.40
CA ILE A 85 7.24 -11.94 -6.76
C ILE A 85 6.18 -12.14 -7.84
N PRO A 86 5.57 -13.32 -7.94
CA PRO A 86 4.55 -13.53 -8.97
C PRO A 86 3.35 -12.61 -8.78
N ALA A 87 2.88 -12.04 -9.85
CA ALA A 87 1.75 -11.12 -9.78
C ALA A 87 0.50 -11.78 -9.20
N THR A 88 0.39 -13.10 -9.35
CA THR A 88 -0.78 -13.81 -8.83
C THR A 88 -0.85 -13.81 -7.30
N ARG A 89 0.23 -13.44 -6.64
CA ARG A 89 0.22 -13.35 -5.17
C ARG A 89 -0.16 -11.96 -4.67
N ILE A 90 -0.40 -11.01 -5.58
CA ILE A 90 -0.59 -9.61 -5.21
C ILE A 90 -1.91 -9.11 -5.75
N ARG A 91 -2.69 -8.46 -4.87
CA ARG A 91 -3.92 -7.78 -5.28
C ARG A 91 -3.76 -6.33 -4.96
N THR A 92 -4.41 -5.45 -5.68
CA THR A 92 -4.35 -4.03 -5.39
C THR A 92 -5.76 -3.49 -5.21
N THR A 93 -5.89 -2.50 -4.35
CA THR A 93 -7.15 -1.82 -4.10
C THR A 93 -6.83 -0.36 -3.85
N SER A 94 -7.67 0.54 -4.32
CA SER A 94 -7.49 1.94 -4.02
C SER A 94 -8.62 2.39 -3.12
N TYR A 95 -8.28 3.08 -2.04
CA TYR A 95 -9.26 3.70 -1.19
C TYR A 95 -9.24 5.23 -1.39
N GLY A 96 -8.31 5.76 -2.19
CA GLY A 96 -8.20 7.20 -2.35
C GLY A 96 -8.05 7.86 -1.00
N GLU A 97 -8.92 8.82 -0.71
CA GLU A 97 -8.85 9.52 0.55
C GLU A 97 -9.83 8.96 1.58
N GLU A 98 -10.48 7.84 1.30
CA GLU A 98 -11.60 7.39 2.11
C GLU A 98 -11.27 6.74 3.44
N LEU A 99 -10.08 6.24 3.61
CA LEU A 99 -9.66 5.63 4.87
C LEU A 99 -8.40 6.31 5.40
N PRO A 100 -8.52 7.54 5.85
CA PRO A 100 -7.31 8.26 6.29
C PRO A 100 -6.76 7.73 7.60
N LEU A 101 -5.43 7.72 7.69
CA LEU A 101 -4.77 7.36 8.90
C LEU A 101 -4.78 8.56 9.83
N CYS A 102 -4.77 9.74 9.27
CA CYS A 102 -4.70 10.98 10.02
C CYS A 102 -5.71 11.95 9.41
N LYS A 103 -6.50 12.63 10.24
CA LYS A 103 -7.62 13.41 9.73
C LYS A 103 -7.46 14.91 9.80
N GLU A 104 -6.32 15.40 10.27
CA GLU A 104 -6.13 16.84 10.35
C GLU A 104 -5.69 17.40 9.01
N SER A 105 -5.98 18.65 8.75
CA SER A 105 -5.62 19.28 7.50
C SER A 105 -4.26 19.96 7.64
N THR A 106 -3.22 19.19 7.83
CA THR A 106 -1.86 19.69 7.95
C THR A 106 -0.96 18.85 7.05
N GLU A 107 0.17 19.40 6.65
CA GLU A 107 1.11 18.66 5.82
C GLU A 107 1.60 17.40 6.51
N ASN A 108 1.84 17.47 7.80
CA ASN A 108 2.30 16.33 8.54
C ASN A 108 1.28 15.20 8.45
N CYS A 109 0.00 15.52 8.54
CA CYS A 109 -1.05 14.53 8.43
C CYS A 109 -1.21 14.05 6.99
N TYR A 110 -1.11 14.94 6.04
CA TYR A 110 -1.22 14.57 4.62
C TYR A 110 -0.12 13.56 4.27
N GLU A 111 1.08 13.78 4.78
CA GLU A 111 2.17 12.88 4.47
C GLU A 111 1.88 11.47 4.96
N LYS A 112 1.26 11.33 6.12
CA LYS A 112 0.94 10.02 6.66
C LYS A 112 -0.10 9.31 5.82
N ASN A 113 -0.96 10.06 5.14
CA ASN A 113 -2.02 9.45 4.34
C ASN A 113 -1.55 9.05 2.94
N ARG A 114 -0.48 9.62 2.43
CA ARG A 114 0.04 9.30 1.10
C ARG A 114 0.86 8.01 1.20
N ARG A 115 0.19 6.89 1.16
CA ARG A 115 0.88 5.63 1.41
C ARG A 115 0.26 4.45 0.67
N ASP A 116 1.06 3.39 0.49
CA ASP A 116 0.54 2.08 0.19
C ASP A 116 0.66 1.26 1.48
N ARG A 117 -0.42 0.61 1.87
CA ARG A 117 -0.44 -0.25 3.04
C ARG A 117 -0.49 -1.68 2.54
N PHE A 118 0.28 -2.56 3.16
CA PHE A 118 0.38 -3.95 2.74
C PHE A 118 -0.31 -4.84 3.75
N VAL A 119 -1.29 -5.60 3.30
CA VAL A 119 -2.07 -6.47 4.18
C VAL A 119 -1.85 -7.90 3.74
N GLU A 120 -1.36 -8.73 4.66
CA GLU A 120 -1.11 -10.11 4.34
C GLU A 120 -2.41 -10.87 4.28
N ALA A 121 -2.55 -11.76 3.29
CA ALA A 121 -3.74 -12.56 3.11
C ALA A 121 -3.35 -14.01 3.02
N ARG A 122 -2.75 -14.52 4.07
CA ARG A 122 -2.21 -15.84 4.05
C ARG A 122 -3.27 -16.89 3.95
N GLY A 123 -3.03 -17.88 3.17
CA GLY A 123 -3.88 -19.03 3.13
C GLY A 123 -5.26 -18.83 2.65
N ARG A 124 -5.57 -17.72 2.00
CA ARG A 124 -6.86 -17.53 1.57
C ARG A 124 -7.16 -18.24 0.37
N PRO A 125 -8.13 -18.97 0.27
CA PRO A 125 -8.49 -19.64 -0.89
C PRO A 125 -8.97 -18.61 -1.78
N THR A 126 -8.94 -18.80 -2.90
CA THR A 126 -9.27 -17.92 -3.73
C THR A 126 -10.51 -17.64 -3.70
N SER A 127 -11.17 -18.04 -3.38
CA SER A 127 -12.45 -17.69 -3.41
C SER A 127 -12.68 -16.65 -3.62
#